data_1ae6b32c8bf2ae58734938e3bce2f89c
#
_entry.id   1ae6b32c8bf2ae58734938e3bce2f89c
#
_cell.length_a   1.000
_cell.length_b   1.000
_cell.length_c   1.000
_cell.angle_alpha   90.00
_cell.angle_beta   90.00
_cell.angle_gamma   90.00
#
_symmetry.space_group_name_H-M   'P 1'
#
loop_
_entity.id
_entity.type
_entity.pdbx_description
1 polymer ?
#
loop_
_entity_poly.entity_id
_entity_poly.type
_entity_poly.pdbx_seq_one_letter_code
_entity_poly.pdbx_strand_id
1 'polypeptide(L)'
;MTNMRKPNWISVLFLVVVCGLSFSLCQGEAPVKPTHEVSLQQAHKGDLEIDTYLLDSFGRLPKERRTFYLAARQILADASTATPSHPRIIEAARKAGISLISGPMLGDVTETGISVWFRPVTAEVLTVQVMSGNEKRSYLVKVPEPGIGVRVVMRELQPNAEYTYQIVNSRGHILGTGSFQTAPLSNTEDTLRIAFGSCFHKIGIHNPNLMKLIAERGNHAMLLLGDLAVDDREAKLNMHYADYLLRDASKPWRQFCASVPVYSSWDDHDYLNNDKSGLQKGQIENNTRNALRQVWKNNWNNPPTDVNDRGIYFNTVIGDVEIIMLDTRSCRQWARRNQQGSFLGDEQMRWLFETLSASKAKFIILTSGTMWSDYMSKAKDSWGSWDIPGREKIFDFIEKNQIGGVLLLSGDRHGARGFQIERPSGFKLYEFEAATLGGVPGPEAFAPDNSAQIFGYKGGLRAFGEFTFEMSIPDPEVTFRLINEEGRELEKHVFRRSRLTPR
;
A
#
# COMPACT_ATOMS: atom_id res chain seq x y z
N MET A 1 37.96 73.57 -50.89
CA MET A 1 36.53 73.86 -50.52
C MET A 1 35.71 72.64 -50.85
N THR A 2 35.24 72.00 -49.96
CA THR A 2 34.05 71.19 -49.80
C THR A 2 34.24 70.12 -48.79
N ASN A 3 33.61 70.33 -47.65
CA ASN A 3 33.55 69.41 -46.53
C ASN A 3 32.75 68.15 -46.86
N MET A 4 33.35 66.96 -46.73
CA MET A 4 32.61 65.68 -46.68
C MET A 4 32.53 65.22 -45.22
N ARG A 5 31.29 65.22 -44.70
CA ARG A 5 30.98 64.65 -43.39
C ARG A 5 31.02 63.11 -43.45
N LYS A 6 31.72 62.47 -42.49
CA LYS A 6 31.71 61.05 -42.27
C LYS A 6 30.41 60.62 -41.54
N PRO A 7 29.78 59.49 -41.85
CA PRO A 7 28.65 58.98 -41.10
C PRO A 7 29.07 58.27 -39.82
N ASN A 8 28.42 58.58 -38.71
CA ASN A 8 28.53 57.88 -37.41
C ASN A 8 27.92 56.50 -37.50
N TRP A 9 28.72 55.47 -37.21
CA TRP A 9 28.25 54.14 -36.95
C TRP A 9 27.85 54.00 -35.48
N ILE A 10 26.58 53.86 -35.16
CA ILE A 10 26.08 53.52 -33.84
C ILE A 10 26.20 51.97 -33.73
N SER A 11 27.12 51.51 -32.91
CA SER A 11 27.23 50.11 -32.55
C SER A 11 26.09 49.76 -31.58
N VAL A 12 25.13 49.00 -32.04
CA VAL A 12 24.08 48.38 -31.19
C VAL A 12 24.73 47.13 -30.57
N LEU A 13 25.00 47.20 -29.28
CA LEU A 13 25.44 46.07 -28.48
C LEU A 13 24.21 45.17 -28.17
N PHE A 14 24.08 44.02 -28.81
CA PHE A 14 23.11 43.02 -28.43
C PHE A 14 23.63 42.33 -27.14
N LEU A 15 22.97 42.64 -26.03
CA LEU A 15 23.17 41.94 -24.77
C LEU A 15 22.40 40.61 -24.88
N VAL A 16 23.12 39.51 -25.15
CA VAL A 16 22.57 38.18 -25.06
C VAL A 16 22.51 37.82 -23.56
N VAL A 17 21.33 37.96 -22.96
CA VAL A 17 21.07 37.41 -21.62
C VAL A 17 20.92 35.90 -21.77
N VAL A 18 22.00 35.17 -21.51
CA VAL A 18 21.97 33.73 -21.30
C VAL A 18 21.28 33.49 -19.96
N CYS A 19 19.99 33.23 -19.96
CA CYS A 19 19.30 32.62 -18.81
C CYS A 19 19.87 31.23 -18.59
N GLY A 20 20.93 31.15 -17.75
CA GLY A 20 21.35 29.88 -17.20
C GLY A 20 20.24 29.32 -16.32
N LEU A 21 19.47 28.38 -16.83
CA LEU A 21 18.65 27.48 -16.02
C LEU A 21 19.63 26.67 -15.16
N SER A 22 19.93 27.20 -13.97
CA SER A 22 20.53 26.42 -12.89
C SER A 22 19.50 25.35 -12.52
N PHE A 23 19.67 24.13 -13.04
CA PHE A 23 19.10 22.96 -12.41
C PHE A 23 19.70 22.87 -11.01
N SER A 24 19.04 23.47 -10.04
CA SER A 24 19.27 23.17 -8.64
C SER A 24 18.87 21.70 -8.48
N LEU A 25 19.86 20.82 -8.46
CA LEU A 25 19.71 19.49 -7.89
C LEU A 25 19.20 19.75 -6.47
N CYS A 26 17.91 19.55 -6.23
CA CYS A 26 17.37 19.42 -4.88
C CYS A 26 18.17 18.29 -4.24
N GLN A 27 19.21 18.62 -3.49
CA GLN A 27 19.80 17.68 -2.54
C GLN A 27 18.70 17.46 -1.51
N GLY A 28 17.97 16.33 -1.63
CA GLY A 28 16.99 15.92 -0.64
C GLY A 28 17.68 15.91 0.74
N GLU A 29 16.94 16.31 1.76
CA GLU A 29 17.40 16.16 3.14
C GLU A 29 17.84 14.71 3.36
N ALA A 30 18.95 14.51 4.07
CA ALA A 30 19.43 13.16 4.38
C ALA A 30 18.33 12.39 5.14
N PRO A 31 18.14 11.08 4.86
CA PRO A 31 17.12 10.29 5.53
C PRO A 31 17.23 10.37 7.04
N VAL A 32 16.10 10.54 7.71
CA VAL A 32 16.03 10.51 9.17
C VAL A 32 16.41 9.11 9.63
N LYS A 33 17.36 9.02 10.55
CA LYS A 33 17.79 7.74 11.12
C LYS A 33 16.99 7.41 12.38
N PRO A 34 16.74 6.12 12.66
CA PRO A 34 16.08 5.75 13.91
C PRO A 34 16.96 6.07 15.12
N THR A 35 16.34 6.52 16.20
CA THR A 35 17.00 6.76 17.51
C THR A 35 17.18 5.47 18.29
N HIS A 36 16.41 4.43 17.96
CA HIS A 36 16.47 3.10 18.57
C HIS A 36 16.45 2.05 17.46
N GLU A 37 17.38 1.14 17.51
CA GLU A 37 17.39 -0.03 16.63
C GLU A 37 16.64 -1.18 17.33
N VAL A 38 15.53 -1.59 16.75
CA VAL A 38 14.73 -2.75 17.18
C VAL A 38 14.84 -3.81 16.10
N SER A 39 15.24 -5.02 16.46
CA SER A 39 15.26 -6.14 15.53
C SER A 39 13.83 -6.66 15.28
N LEU A 40 13.62 -7.31 14.14
CA LEU A 40 12.33 -7.92 13.81
C LEU A 40 11.91 -8.93 14.90
N GLN A 41 12.84 -9.75 15.37
CA GLN A 41 12.58 -10.72 16.44
C GLN A 41 12.11 -10.06 17.75
N GLN A 42 12.62 -8.87 18.08
CA GLN A 42 12.13 -8.11 19.23
C GLN A 42 10.73 -7.56 18.98
N ALA A 43 10.48 -6.99 17.78
CA ALA A 43 9.16 -6.48 17.40
C ALA A 43 8.08 -7.56 17.46
N HIS A 44 8.37 -8.78 16.99
CA HIS A 44 7.46 -9.93 17.05
C HIS A 44 7.11 -10.38 18.48
N LYS A 45 7.99 -10.22 19.46
CA LYS A 45 7.64 -10.50 20.86
C LYS A 45 6.48 -9.65 21.36
N GLY A 46 6.37 -8.42 20.86
CA GLY A 46 5.28 -7.52 21.16
C GLY A 46 5.23 -7.08 22.63
N ASP A 47 6.39 -6.93 23.26
CA ASP A 47 6.52 -6.42 24.62
C ASP A 47 6.18 -4.93 24.66
N LEU A 48 5.59 -4.46 25.75
CA LEU A 48 5.25 -3.05 25.94
C LEU A 48 6.47 -2.13 25.84
N GLU A 49 7.61 -2.58 26.34
CA GLU A 49 8.87 -1.84 26.25
C GLU A 49 9.29 -1.62 24.79
N ILE A 50 9.25 -2.68 23.97
CA ILE A 50 9.58 -2.62 22.54
C ILE A 50 8.60 -1.74 21.80
N ASP A 51 7.28 -1.91 22.01
CA ASP A 51 6.27 -1.04 21.40
C ASP A 51 6.50 0.43 21.79
N THR A 52 7.01 0.69 23.00
CA THR A 52 7.36 2.05 23.47
C THR A 52 8.58 2.61 22.74
N TYR A 53 9.62 1.80 22.49
CA TYR A 53 10.77 2.22 21.69
C TYR A 53 10.38 2.51 20.24
N LEU A 54 9.49 1.70 19.66
CA LEU A 54 9.01 1.91 18.30
C LEU A 54 8.25 3.23 18.14
N LEU A 55 7.45 3.62 19.12
CA LEU A 55 6.74 4.91 19.11
C LEU A 55 7.68 6.11 18.93
N ASP A 56 8.86 6.06 19.51
CA ASP A 56 9.82 7.16 19.56
C ASP A 56 11.01 6.93 18.60
N SER A 57 11.00 5.87 17.78
CA SER A 57 12.16 5.45 16.96
C SER A 57 12.61 6.47 15.91
N PHE A 58 11.70 7.27 15.36
CA PHE A 58 12.01 8.32 14.37
C PHE A 58 11.62 9.72 14.87
N GLY A 59 11.77 9.96 16.14
CA GLY A 59 11.44 11.20 16.81
C GLY A 59 10.32 11.01 17.84
N ARG A 60 10.34 11.88 18.83
CA ARG A 60 9.43 11.77 19.96
C ARG A 60 7.98 11.98 19.53
N LEU A 61 7.13 11.02 19.85
CA LEU A 61 5.69 11.14 19.63
C LEU A 61 5.09 12.27 20.51
N PRO A 62 4.09 13.04 20.02
CA PRO A 62 3.35 13.99 20.86
C PRO A 62 2.84 13.32 22.13
N LYS A 63 2.97 14.02 23.27
CA LYS A 63 2.64 13.49 24.60
C LYS A 63 1.24 12.91 24.68
N GLU A 64 0.28 13.57 24.05
CA GLU A 64 -1.14 13.19 24.04
C GLU A 64 -1.32 11.83 23.36
N ARG A 65 -0.72 11.64 22.18
CA ARG A 65 -0.79 10.39 21.42
C ARG A 65 -0.08 9.25 22.17
N ARG A 66 1.09 9.53 22.73
CA ARG A 66 1.84 8.57 23.51
C ARG A 66 1.06 8.11 24.74
N THR A 67 0.52 9.05 25.53
CA THR A 67 -0.28 8.76 26.73
C THR A 67 -1.52 7.94 26.38
N PHE A 68 -2.22 8.32 25.31
CA PHE A 68 -3.37 7.57 24.82
C PHE A 68 -2.98 6.13 24.44
N TYR A 69 -1.97 5.98 23.58
CA TYR A 69 -1.57 4.65 23.11
C TYR A 69 -1.20 3.72 24.26
N LEU A 70 -0.38 4.17 25.22
CA LEU A 70 0.03 3.35 26.37
C LEU A 70 -1.17 2.91 27.22
N ALA A 71 -2.12 3.82 27.47
CA ALA A 71 -3.34 3.48 28.19
C ALA A 71 -4.23 2.49 27.43
N ALA A 72 -4.44 2.71 26.11
CA ALA A 72 -5.22 1.82 25.27
C ALA A 72 -4.56 0.43 25.14
N ARG A 73 -3.24 0.40 24.94
CA ARG A 73 -2.43 -0.83 24.85
C ARG A 73 -2.58 -1.70 26.12
N GLN A 74 -2.53 -1.07 27.32
CA GLN A 74 -2.71 -1.79 28.57
C GLN A 74 -4.13 -2.37 28.68
N ILE A 75 -5.17 -1.57 28.35
CA ILE A 75 -6.56 -2.04 28.40
C ILE A 75 -6.79 -3.22 27.46
N LEU A 76 -6.22 -3.15 26.24
CA LEU A 76 -6.29 -4.25 25.28
C LEU A 76 -5.55 -5.49 25.77
N ALA A 77 -4.41 -5.35 26.44
CA ALA A 77 -3.68 -6.47 27.01
C ALA A 77 -4.43 -7.15 28.16
N ASP A 78 -5.11 -6.39 28.99
CA ASP A 78 -5.83 -6.88 30.19
C ASP A 78 -7.18 -7.56 29.85
N ALA A 79 -7.77 -7.22 28.69
CA ALA A 79 -9.11 -7.67 28.31
C ALA A 79 -9.11 -8.25 26.89
N SER A 80 -9.16 -9.58 26.79
CA SER A 80 -9.07 -10.31 25.51
C SER A 80 -10.19 -10.00 24.52
N THR A 81 -11.32 -9.47 24.96
CA THR A 81 -12.46 -9.05 24.13
C THR A 81 -12.49 -7.55 23.87
N ALA A 82 -11.51 -6.79 24.39
CA ALA A 82 -11.48 -5.34 24.18
C ALA A 82 -11.21 -4.99 22.73
N THR A 83 -11.89 -3.93 22.28
CA THR A 83 -11.75 -3.30 20.96
C THR A 83 -11.50 -1.81 21.13
N PRO A 84 -11.17 -1.05 20.10
CA PRO A 84 -11.03 0.40 20.19
C PRO A 84 -12.27 1.14 20.68
N SER A 85 -13.47 0.54 20.65
CA SER A 85 -14.70 1.10 21.22
C SER A 85 -14.89 0.81 22.71
N HIS A 86 -13.94 0.12 23.35
CA HIS A 86 -14.02 -0.14 24.79
C HIS A 86 -14.12 1.19 25.59
N PRO A 87 -15.10 1.34 26.54
CA PRO A 87 -15.36 2.62 27.22
C PRO A 87 -14.12 3.27 27.85
N ARG A 88 -13.24 2.47 28.46
CA ARG A 88 -11.98 2.97 29.06
C ARG A 88 -11.00 3.50 28.00
N ILE A 89 -10.99 2.94 26.78
CA ILE A 89 -10.16 3.44 25.67
C ILE A 89 -10.70 4.76 25.16
N ILE A 90 -12.01 4.87 25.00
CA ILE A 90 -12.68 6.13 24.62
C ILE A 90 -12.42 7.22 25.67
N GLU A 91 -12.50 6.89 26.94
CA GLU A 91 -12.21 7.83 28.03
C GLU A 91 -10.73 8.27 28.02
N ALA A 92 -9.79 7.34 27.78
CA ALA A 92 -8.38 7.67 27.66
C ALA A 92 -8.12 8.62 26.47
N ALA A 93 -8.79 8.39 25.32
CA ALA A 93 -8.69 9.26 24.16
C ALA A 93 -9.21 10.68 24.45
N ARG A 94 -10.37 10.79 25.11
CA ARG A 94 -10.94 12.09 25.52
C ARG A 94 -10.03 12.84 26.50
N LYS A 95 -9.49 12.16 27.52
CA LYS A 95 -8.52 12.76 28.47
C LYS A 95 -7.26 13.25 27.79
N ALA A 96 -6.84 12.57 26.73
CA ALA A 96 -5.68 12.96 25.92
C ALA A 96 -6.04 14.03 24.85
N GLY A 97 -7.27 14.53 24.77
CA GLY A 97 -7.68 15.51 23.75
C GLY A 97 -7.70 14.97 22.33
N ILE A 98 -7.80 13.64 22.16
CA ILE A 98 -7.81 12.99 20.85
C ILE A 98 -9.25 12.91 20.35
N SER A 99 -9.52 13.48 19.19
CA SER A 99 -10.82 13.45 18.52
C SER A 99 -10.98 12.28 17.55
N LEU A 100 -9.89 11.90 16.87
CA LEU A 100 -9.80 10.71 16.00
C LEU A 100 -8.75 9.76 16.56
N ILE A 101 -9.18 8.56 16.94
CA ILE A 101 -8.29 7.49 17.39
C ILE A 101 -7.41 7.03 16.21
N SER A 102 -8.03 6.85 15.03
CA SER A 102 -7.41 6.36 13.81
C SER A 102 -7.81 7.20 12.60
N GLY A 103 -6.97 7.22 11.58
CA GLY A 103 -7.20 7.96 10.34
C GLY A 103 -6.93 9.48 10.43
N PRO A 104 -7.29 10.25 9.39
CA PRO A 104 -7.95 9.83 8.15
C PRO A 104 -7.10 8.88 7.30
N MET A 105 -7.75 7.95 6.59
CA MET A 105 -7.12 7.05 5.64
C MET A 105 -7.93 7.05 4.34
N LEU A 106 -7.31 7.45 3.25
CA LEU A 106 -7.89 7.42 1.90
C LEU A 106 -7.84 6.01 1.31
N GLY A 107 -8.75 5.71 0.41
CA GLY A 107 -8.80 4.45 -0.36
C GLY A 107 -9.88 4.50 -1.42
N ASP A 108 -9.98 3.46 -2.23
CA ASP A 108 -11.02 3.28 -3.23
C ASP A 108 -11.18 4.51 -4.15
N VAL A 109 -10.05 4.95 -4.74
CA VAL A 109 -10.01 6.08 -5.66
C VAL A 109 -10.52 5.65 -7.04
N THR A 110 -11.35 6.50 -7.62
CA THR A 110 -11.86 6.39 -9.00
C THR A 110 -11.67 7.73 -9.72
N GLU A 111 -12.05 7.79 -10.98
CA GLU A 111 -12.03 9.04 -11.74
C GLU A 111 -12.94 10.12 -11.14
N THR A 112 -14.03 9.73 -10.48
CA THR A 112 -15.05 10.66 -9.96
C THR A 112 -15.33 10.51 -8.50
N GLY A 113 -14.46 9.80 -7.76
CA GLY A 113 -14.69 9.57 -6.35
C GLY A 113 -13.50 9.01 -5.59
N ILE A 114 -13.63 9.01 -4.28
CA ILE A 114 -12.67 8.44 -3.34
C ILE A 114 -13.38 8.16 -2.01
N SER A 115 -12.86 7.28 -1.21
CA SER A 115 -13.35 7.10 0.16
C SER A 115 -12.33 7.56 1.20
N VAL A 116 -12.83 8.03 2.34
CA VAL A 116 -12.05 8.31 3.55
C VAL A 116 -12.59 7.50 4.72
N TRP A 117 -11.70 6.82 5.42
CA TRP A 117 -12.00 6.08 6.64
C TRP A 117 -11.36 6.76 7.85
N PHE A 118 -12.08 6.78 8.97
CA PHE A 118 -11.55 7.29 10.23
C PHE A 118 -12.33 6.73 11.42
N ARG A 119 -11.77 6.84 12.64
CA ARG A 119 -12.35 6.29 13.88
C ARG A 119 -12.47 7.40 14.93
N PRO A 120 -13.67 8.00 15.09
CA PRO A 120 -13.91 9.10 16.03
C PRO A 120 -14.17 8.62 17.45
N VAL A 121 -13.97 9.51 18.43
CA VAL A 121 -14.22 9.25 19.88
C VAL A 121 -15.63 9.62 20.33
N THR A 122 -16.44 10.16 19.43
CA THR A 122 -17.82 10.60 19.73
C THR A 122 -18.80 9.99 18.76
N ALA A 123 -20.01 9.65 19.26
CA ALA A 123 -21.13 9.26 18.42
C ALA A 123 -21.93 10.51 18.06
N GLU A 124 -21.71 11.04 16.85
CA GLU A 124 -22.37 12.24 16.35
C GLU A 124 -22.46 12.22 14.82
N VAL A 125 -23.12 13.20 14.24
CA VAL A 125 -23.07 13.41 12.80
C VAL A 125 -21.84 14.24 12.46
N LEU A 126 -20.98 13.69 11.63
CA LEU A 126 -19.79 14.37 11.10
C LEU A 126 -19.98 14.73 9.63
N THR A 127 -19.25 15.74 9.19
CA THR A 127 -19.26 16.17 7.78
C THR A 127 -17.85 16.11 7.23
N VAL A 128 -17.67 15.43 6.09
CA VAL A 128 -16.46 15.54 5.27
C VAL A 128 -16.71 16.64 4.25
N GLN A 129 -15.97 17.72 4.36
CA GLN A 129 -16.01 18.86 3.43
C GLN A 129 -14.84 18.72 2.47
N VAL A 130 -15.12 18.73 1.16
CA VAL A 130 -14.13 18.61 0.09
C VAL A 130 -14.11 19.88 -0.71
N MET A 131 -12.93 20.37 -1.05
CA MET A 131 -12.70 21.66 -1.71
C MET A 131 -11.71 21.52 -2.85
N SER A 132 -12.05 22.15 -4.00
CA SER A 132 -11.14 22.37 -5.12
C SER A 132 -11.43 23.75 -5.70
N GLY A 133 -10.45 24.68 -5.64
CA GLY A 133 -10.68 26.08 -5.96
C GLY A 133 -11.83 26.70 -5.16
N ASN A 134 -12.88 27.17 -5.84
CA ASN A 134 -14.07 27.74 -5.22
C ASN A 134 -15.20 26.71 -4.99
N GLU A 135 -15.02 25.48 -5.47
CA GLU A 135 -16.02 24.43 -5.26
C GLU A 135 -15.90 23.81 -3.89
N LYS A 136 -17.05 23.64 -3.22
CA LYS A 136 -17.14 22.96 -1.93
C LYS A 136 -18.27 21.96 -1.97
N ARG A 137 -17.96 20.71 -1.58
CA ARG A 137 -18.94 19.63 -1.42
C ARG A 137 -18.91 19.13 0.02
N SER A 138 -20.02 18.56 0.48
CA SER A 138 -20.18 18.10 1.86
C SER A 138 -20.85 16.73 1.87
N TYR A 139 -20.26 15.78 2.61
CA TYR A 139 -20.74 14.42 2.75
C TYR A 139 -20.97 14.14 4.24
N LEU A 140 -22.19 13.78 4.59
CA LEU A 140 -22.58 13.52 5.98
C LEU A 140 -22.36 12.04 6.33
N VAL A 141 -21.91 11.79 7.54
CA VAL A 141 -21.81 10.45 8.12
C VAL A 141 -22.30 10.44 9.56
N LYS A 142 -23.18 9.50 9.87
CA LYS A 142 -23.62 9.23 11.24
C LYS A 142 -22.64 8.22 11.87
N VAL A 143 -22.00 8.60 12.94
CA VAL A 143 -21.16 7.71 13.77
C VAL A 143 -22.07 6.99 14.75
N PRO A 144 -22.25 5.65 14.64
CA PRO A 144 -23.20 4.94 15.49
C PRO A 144 -22.73 4.88 16.93
N GLU A 145 -21.44 4.61 17.15
CA GLU A 145 -20.83 4.47 18.48
C GLU A 145 -19.40 5.00 18.47
N PRO A 146 -18.90 5.51 19.61
CA PRO A 146 -17.50 5.94 19.75
C PRO A 146 -16.52 4.79 19.47
N GLY A 147 -15.42 5.08 18.79
CA GLY A 147 -14.36 4.12 18.54
C GLY A 147 -14.63 3.10 17.42
N ILE A 148 -15.79 3.17 16.76
CA ILE A 148 -16.06 2.43 15.53
C ILE A 148 -15.49 3.19 14.33
N GLY A 149 -14.85 2.46 13.42
CA GLY A 149 -14.41 3.02 12.13
C GLY A 149 -15.61 3.33 11.24
N VAL A 150 -15.62 4.50 10.64
CA VAL A 150 -16.62 4.91 9.66
C VAL A 150 -15.96 5.23 8.33
N ARG A 151 -16.65 4.94 7.24
CA ARG A 151 -16.20 5.20 5.88
C ARG A 151 -17.17 6.16 5.19
N VAL A 152 -16.62 7.18 4.53
CA VAL A 152 -17.38 8.15 3.74
C VAL A 152 -16.92 8.05 2.30
N VAL A 153 -17.85 7.81 1.39
CA VAL A 153 -17.58 7.79 -0.05
C VAL A 153 -17.93 9.17 -0.60
N MET A 154 -16.93 9.85 -1.12
CA MET A 154 -17.05 11.13 -1.81
C MET A 154 -17.18 10.85 -3.31
N ARG A 155 -18.22 11.37 -3.94
CA ARG A 155 -18.59 11.10 -5.35
C ARG A 155 -18.82 12.40 -6.12
N GLU A 156 -19.01 12.27 -7.44
CA GLU A 156 -19.30 13.38 -8.35
C GLU A 156 -18.17 14.42 -8.38
N LEU A 157 -16.94 13.96 -8.19
CA LEU A 157 -15.73 14.75 -8.29
C LEU A 157 -15.28 14.82 -9.75
N GLN A 158 -14.43 15.80 -10.10
CA GLN A 158 -13.85 15.90 -11.43
C GLN A 158 -12.67 14.90 -11.53
N PRO A 159 -12.47 14.27 -12.71
CA PRO A 159 -11.32 13.41 -12.95
C PRO A 159 -10.00 14.18 -12.95
N ASN A 160 -8.93 13.48 -12.57
CA ASN A 160 -7.56 14.01 -12.55
C ASN A 160 -7.42 15.37 -11.83
N ALA A 161 -8.21 15.59 -10.77
CA ALA A 161 -8.32 16.86 -10.08
C ALA A 161 -7.85 16.76 -8.64
N GLU A 162 -7.16 17.81 -8.18
CA GLU A 162 -6.68 17.92 -6.80
C GLU A 162 -7.76 18.48 -5.88
N TYR A 163 -7.86 17.89 -4.71
CA TYR A 163 -8.80 18.25 -3.65
C TYR A 163 -8.12 18.33 -2.30
N THR A 164 -8.59 19.24 -1.47
CA THR A 164 -8.36 19.19 -0.02
C THR A 164 -9.65 18.79 0.69
N TYR A 165 -9.54 18.17 1.85
CA TYR A 165 -10.71 17.84 2.65
C TYR A 165 -10.51 18.09 4.14
N GLN A 166 -11.64 18.29 4.85
CA GLN A 166 -11.72 18.44 6.28
C GLN A 166 -12.84 17.57 6.84
N ILE A 167 -12.57 16.89 7.94
CA ILE A 167 -13.57 16.21 8.74
C ILE A 167 -13.97 17.15 9.85
N VAL A 168 -15.24 17.58 9.90
CA VAL A 168 -15.73 18.55 10.88
C VAL A 168 -16.89 17.96 11.68
N ASN A 169 -16.97 18.33 12.95
CA ASN A 169 -18.10 17.94 13.79
C ASN A 169 -19.27 18.95 13.68
N SER A 170 -20.37 18.67 14.37
CA SER A 170 -21.57 19.51 14.38
C SER A 170 -21.34 20.94 14.90
N ARG A 171 -20.25 21.19 15.63
CA ARG A 171 -19.83 22.50 16.14
C ARG A 171 -18.85 23.24 15.22
N GLY A 172 -18.51 22.65 14.07
CA GLY A 172 -17.54 23.20 13.12
C GLY A 172 -16.07 22.99 13.50
N HIS A 173 -15.77 22.18 14.52
CA HIS A 173 -14.38 21.86 14.86
C HIS A 173 -13.81 20.86 13.86
N ILE A 174 -12.61 21.14 13.38
CA ILE A 174 -11.86 20.27 12.48
C ILE A 174 -11.23 19.14 13.28
N LEU A 175 -11.56 17.89 12.93
CA LEU A 175 -11.06 16.68 13.57
C LEU A 175 -9.88 16.06 12.78
N GLY A 176 -9.85 16.26 11.47
CA GLY A 176 -8.80 15.76 10.58
C GLY A 176 -8.86 16.46 9.22
N THR A 177 -7.72 16.47 8.53
CA THR A 177 -7.57 17.09 7.20
C THR A 177 -6.70 16.21 6.32
N GLY A 178 -6.79 16.41 5.01
CA GLY A 178 -5.90 15.81 4.03
C GLY A 178 -6.12 16.41 2.65
N SER A 179 -5.46 15.79 1.67
CA SER A 179 -5.60 16.14 0.27
C SER A 179 -5.53 14.87 -0.58
N PHE A 180 -6.05 14.92 -1.79
CA PHE A 180 -5.97 13.80 -2.73
C PHE A 180 -6.11 14.31 -4.17
N GLN A 181 -5.75 13.43 -5.09
CA GLN A 181 -6.06 13.57 -6.51
C GLN A 181 -6.98 12.41 -6.91
N THR A 182 -8.01 12.71 -7.71
CA THR A 182 -8.84 11.69 -8.36
C THR A 182 -8.06 11.02 -9.49
N ALA A 183 -8.43 9.81 -9.84
CA ALA A 183 -7.81 9.11 -10.95
C ALA A 183 -8.05 9.84 -12.28
N PRO A 184 -7.13 9.72 -13.27
CA PRO A 184 -7.37 10.19 -14.62
C PRO A 184 -8.46 9.36 -15.30
N LEU A 185 -9.12 9.94 -16.29
CA LEU A 185 -10.04 9.21 -17.15
C LEU A 185 -9.27 8.16 -17.97
N SER A 186 -9.96 7.06 -18.24
CA SER A 186 -9.47 6.06 -19.20
C SER A 186 -9.20 6.67 -20.58
N ASN A 187 -8.12 6.22 -21.22
CA ASN A 187 -7.70 6.65 -22.57
C ASN A 187 -7.32 8.14 -22.70
N THR A 188 -6.90 8.80 -21.60
CA THR A 188 -6.32 10.14 -21.65
C THR A 188 -4.79 10.12 -21.76
N GLU A 189 -4.19 11.29 -22.00
CA GLU A 189 -2.73 11.48 -22.00
C GLU A 189 -2.14 11.54 -20.58
N ASP A 190 -3.00 11.53 -19.58
CA ASP A 190 -2.60 11.65 -18.19
C ASP A 190 -1.86 10.38 -17.70
N THR A 191 -0.81 10.61 -16.97
CA THR A 191 0.01 9.54 -16.41
C THR A 191 -0.59 9.02 -15.11
N LEU A 192 -0.83 7.71 -15.04
CA LEU A 192 -1.20 7.04 -13.79
C LEU A 192 0.05 6.50 -13.08
N ARG A 193 0.18 6.78 -11.78
CA ARG A 193 1.27 6.26 -10.93
C ARG A 193 0.73 5.45 -9.77
N ILE A 194 1.30 4.26 -9.57
CA ILE A 194 0.95 3.34 -8.50
C ILE A 194 2.22 2.88 -7.82
N ALA A 195 2.36 3.20 -6.53
CA ALA A 195 3.44 2.70 -5.70
C ALA A 195 3.04 1.36 -5.06
N PHE A 196 4.03 0.53 -4.72
CA PHE A 196 3.80 -0.72 -4.03
C PHE A 196 4.98 -1.15 -3.16
N GLY A 197 4.70 -2.02 -2.20
CA GLY A 197 5.70 -2.65 -1.36
C GLY A 197 5.07 -3.48 -0.24
N SER A 198 5.91 -4.13 0.55
CA SER A 198 5.50 -4.92 1.72
C SER A 198 6.52 -4.84 2.84
N CYS A 199 6.30 -5.58 3.91
CA CYS A 199 7.23 -5.76 5.02
C CYS A 199 7.65 -4.44 5.67
N PHE A 200 6.67 -3.58 5.99
CA PHE A 200 6.90 -2.46 6.89
C PHE A 200 7.24 -2.95 8.28
N HIS A 201 6.49 -3.94 8.74
CA HIS A 201 6.44 -4.35 10.13
C HIS A 201 6.27 -3.16 11.09
N LYS A 202 6.18 -3.38 12.36
CA LYS A 202 6.16 -2.28 13.34
C LYS A 202 7.42 -1.42 13.31
N ILE A 203 8.54 -1.99 12.86
CA ILE A 203 9.84 -1.31 12.78
C ILE A 203 9.81 -0.15 11.78
N GLY A 204 9.22 -0.35 10.61
CA GLY A 204 9.22 0.63 9.53
C GLY A 204 8.07 1.64 9.58
N ILE A 205 6.98 1.34 10.30
CA ILE A 205 5.74 2.12 10.26
C ILE A 205 5.87 3.56 10.80
N HIS A 206 6.91 3.84 11.56
CA HIS A 206 7.21 5.17 12.08
C HIS A 206 8.26 5.93 11.26
N ASN A 207 8.87 5.28 10.23
CA ASN A 207 9.86 5.91 9.36
C ASN A 207 9.19 6.92 8.41
N PRO A 208 9.56 8.22 8.46
CA PRO A 208 8.95 9.22 7.59
C PRO A 208 9.47 9.20 6.15
N ASN A 209 10.65 8.63 5.90
CA ASN A 209 11.41 8.84 4.67
C ASN A 209 10.65 8.34 3.43
N LEU A 210 10.32 7.03 3.39
CA LEU A 210 9.60 6.46 2.25
C LEU A 210 8.19 7.05 2.11
N MET A 211 7.46 7.22 3.21
CA MET A 211 6.08 7.75 3.18
C MET A 211 6.02 9.16 2.61
N LYS A 212 6.96 10.04 3.03
CA LYS A 212 7.10 11.40 2.49
C LYS A 212 7.40 11.34 1.00
N LEU A 213 8.40 10.54 0.61
CA LEU A 213 8.83 10.41 -0.78
C LEU A 213 7.73 9.87 -1.70
N ILE A 214 6.99 8.84 -1.28
CA ILE A 214 5.87 8.27 -2.05
C ILE A 214 4.76 9.33 -2.25
N ALA A 215 4.43 10.10 -1.21
CA ALA A 215 3.43 11.16 -1.29
C ALA A 215 3.88 12.30 -2.24
N GLU A 216 5.13 12.74 -2.15
CA GLU A 216 5.69 13.83 -2.98
C GLU A 216 5.80 13.46 -4.46
N ARG A 217 5.78 12.17 -4.80
CA ARG A 217 5.83 11.71 -6.20
C ARG A 217 4.46 11.71 -6.90
N GLY A 218 3.39 12.10 -6.23
CA GLY A 218 2.05 12.16 -6.81
C GLY A 218 1.51 10.78 -7.19
N ASN A 219 1.71 9.77 -6.33
CA ASN A 219 1.13 8.45 -6.54
C ASN A 219 -0.38 8.47 -6.30
N HIS A 220 -1.16 7.97 -7.26
CA HIS A 220 -2.62 7.84 -7.16
C HIS A 220 -3.05 6.73 -6.21
N ALA A 221 -2.17 5.76 -5.96
CA ALA A 221 -2.40 4.66 -5.03
C ALA A 221 -1.09 4.10 -4.47
N MET A 222 -1.17 3.53 -3.25
CA MET A 222 -0.15 2.68 -2.66
C MET A 222 -0.71 1.30 -2.40
N LEU A 223 -0.08 0.25 -2.96
CA LEU A 223 -0.43 -1.14 -2.73
C LEU A 223 0.49 -1.73 -1.67
N LEU A 224 -0.09 -2.19 -0.59
CA LEU A 224 0.60 -2.81 0.54
C LEU A 224 0.33 -4.32 0.55
N LEU A 225 1.37 -5.12 0.39
CA LEU A 225 1.27 -6.55 0.09
C LEU A 225 1.51 -7.46 1.31
N GLY A 226 1.25 -6.94 2.50
CA GLY A 226 1.38 -7.70 3.75
C GLY A 226 2.58 -7.34 4.60
N ASP A 227 2.64 -7.92 5.81
CA ASP A 227 3.62 -7.67 6.88
C ASP A 227 3.67 -6.18 7.26
N LEU A 228 2.55 -5.65 7.66
CA LEU A 228 2.37 -4.21 7.76
C LEU A 228 2.39 -3.68 9.19
N ALA A 229 1.30 -3.88 9.92
CA ALA A 229 1.09 -3.27 11.23
C ALA A 229 1.08 -4.30 12.36
N VAL A 230 0.53 -5.47 12.11
CA VAL A 230 0.42 -6.56 13.08
C VAL A 230 1.63 -7.47 12.94
N ASP A 231 2.25 -7.84 14.06
CA ASP A 231 3.40 -8.71 14.09
C ASP A 231 3.18 -9.85 15.09
N ASP A 232 2.95 -11.07 14.57
CA ASP A 232 2.92 -12.31 15.34
C ASP A 232 1.95 -12.32 16.53
N ARG A 233 0.72 -11.88 16.34
CA ARG A 233 -0.30 -11.85 17.41
C ARG A 233 -1.15 -13.10 17.50
N GLU A 234 -0.94 -14.08 16.62
CA GLU A 234 -1.76 -15.28 16.54
C GLU A 234 -3.26 -14.94 16.52
N ALA A 235 -4.07 -15.63 17.32
CA ALA A 235 -5.50 -15.36 17.45
C ALA A 235 -5.87 -14.34 18.55
N LYS A 236 -4.92 -13.56 19.06
CA LYS A 236 -5.15 -12.55 20.09
C LYS A 236 -5.69 -11.25 19.47
N LEU A 237 -6.98 -11.24 19.11
CA LEU A 237 -7.63 -10.15 18.37
C LEU A 237 -7.47 -8.77 19.03
N ASN A 238 -7.51 -8.72 20.38
CA ASN A 238 -7.23 -7.53 21.16
C ASN A 238 -5.83 -6.96 20.88
N MET A 239 -4.86 -7.84 20.67
CA MET A 239 -3.48 -7.44 20.40
C MET A 239 -3.29 -7.00 18.93
N HIS A 240 -4.04 -7.54 17.97
CA HIS A 240 -4.13 -6.98 16.63
C HIS A 240 -4.60 -5.53 16.69
N TYR A 241 -5.63 -5.21 17.48
CA TYR A 241 -6.05 -3.82 17.68
C TYR A 241 -4.97 -2.95 18.32
N ALA A 242 -4.17 -3.49 19.25
CA ALA A 242 -3.07 -2.75 19.86
C ALA A 242 -2.01 -2.36 18.82
N ASP A 243 -1.67 -3.26 17.91
CA ASP A 243 -0.71 -3.01 16.83
C ASP A 243 -1.27 -2.02 15.79
N TYR A 244 -2.56 -2.10 15.45
CA TYR A 244 -3.20 -1.07 14.63
C TYR A 244 -3.21 0.31 15.30
N LEU A 245 -3.39 0.37 16.63
CA LEU A 245 -3.28 1.64 17.36
C LEU A 245 -1.84 2.17 17.41
N LEU A 246 -0.83 1.28 17.43
CA LEU A 246 0.59 1.65 17.28
C LEU A 246 0.84 2.32 15.92
N ARG A 247 0.37 1.69 14.84
CA ARG A 247 0.40 2.25 13.48
C ARG A 247 -0.25 3.63 13.44
N ASP A 248 -1.47 3.75 13.98
CA ASP A 248 -2.28 4.97 13.92
C ASP A 248 -1.75 6.07 14.87
N ALA A 249 -0.90 5.72 15.83
CA ALA A 249 -0.14 6.70 16.61
C ALA A 249 0.94 7.39 15.76
N SER A 250 1.51 6.72 14.76
CA SER A 250 2.55 7.26 13.88
C SER A 250 2.09 8.53 13.15
N LYS A 251 2.85 9.63 13.30
CA LYS A 251 2.59 10.88 12.57
C LYS A 251 2.85 10.71 11.06
N PRO A 252 3.98 10.13 10.62
CA PRO A 252 4.24 9.87 9.21
C PRO A 252 3.12 9.04 8.55
N TRP A 253 2.70 7.95 9.19
CA TRP A 253 1.61 7.12 8.69
C TRP A 253 0.30 7.90 8.50
N ARG A 254 -0.12 8.66 9.51
CA ARG A 254 -1.35 9.45 9.41
C ARG A 254 -1.29 10.49 8.31
N GLN A 255 -0.17 11.18 8.14
CA GLN A 255 0.02 12.17 7.08
C GLN A 255 -0.01 11.51 5.70
N PHE A 256 0.66 10.38 5.56
CA PHE A 256 0.69 9.59 4.34
C PHE A 256 -0.71 9.13 3.94
N CYS A 257 -1.42 8.43 4.83
CA CYS A 257 -2.76 7.90 4.53
C CYS A 257 -3.83 8.99 4.34
N ALA A 258 -3.59 10.20 4.85
CA ALA A 258 -4.48 11.33 4.62
C ALA A 258 -4.28 11.98 3.24
N SER A 259 -3.26 11.57 2.47
CA SER A 259 -2.96 12.17 1.16
C SER A 259 -2.75 11.16 0.04
N VAL A 260 -2.47 9.89 0.35
CA VAL A 260 -2.31 8.82 -0.64
C VAL A 260 -3.33 7.73 -0.37
N PRO A 261 -4.17 7.36 -1.36
CA PRO A 261 -5.07 6.21 -1.25
C PRO A 261 -4.28 4.92 -1.02
N VAL A 262 -4.67 4.13 -0.01
CA VAL A 262 -3.98 2.91 0.38
C VAL A 262 -4.88 1.71 0.15
N TYR A 263 -4.32 0.68 -0.50
CA TYR A 263 -4.92 -0.63 -0.70
C TYR A 263 -4.04 -1.67 -0.03
N SER A 264 -4.62 -2.59 0.69
CA SER A 264 -3.86 -3.47 1.55
C SER A 264 -4.31 -4.93 1.44
N SER A 265 -3.36 -5.83 1.40
CA SER A 265 -3.53 -7.25 1.70
C SER A 265 -2.73 -7.59 2.95
N TRP A 266 -2.99 -8.75 3.53
CA TRP A 266 -2.18 -9.27 4.62
C TRP A 266 -1.18 -10.31 4.14
N ASP A 267 -0.20 -10.60 4.99
CA ASP A 267 0.62 -11.79 4.87
C ASP A 267 0.67 -12.56 6.20
N ASP A 268 1.62 -13.44 6.43
CA ASP A 268 1.63 -14.38 7.55
C ASP A 268 1.72 -13.70 8.91
N HIS A 269 2.58 -12.68 9.07
CA HIS A 269 2.72 -11.92 10.31
C HIS A 269 1.46 -11.12 10.66
N ASP A 270 0.76 -10.56 9.66
CA ASP A 270 -0.52 -9.88 9.89
C ASP A 270 -1.64 -10.87 10.21
N TYR A 271 -1.62 -12.07 9.61
CA TYR A 271 -2.69 -13.06 9.77
C TYR A 271 -2.57 -13.83 11.09
N LEU A 272 -1.43 -14.46 11.36
CA LEU A 272 -1.19 -15.21 12.58
C LEU A 272 0.22 -15.01 13.12
N ASN A 273 1.19 -15.64 12.47
CA ASN A 273 2.62 -15.50 12.74
C ASN A 273 3.45 -16.18 11.60
N ASN A 274 4.75 -16.07 11.65
CA ASN A 274 5.69 -16.51 10.60
C ASN A 274 5.32 -17.86 9.97
N ASP A 275 5.23 -17.91 8.66
CA ASP A 275 4.84 -19.04 7.79
C ASP A 275 3.42 -19.60 8.06
N LYS A 276 2.58 -18.96 8.89
CA LYS A 276 1.23 -19.45 9.23
C LYS A 276 0.18 -19.00 8.21
N SER A 277 -0.76 -19.88 7.96
CA SER A 277 -1.83 -19.64 6.99
C SER A 277 -2.99 -20.63 7.14
N GLY A 278 -4.16 -20.29 6.61
CA GLY A 278 -5.33 -21.14 6.55
C GLY A 278 -5.85 -21.61 7.91
N LEU A 279 -6.55 -22.73 7.88
CA LEU A 279 -6.95 -23.49 9.05
C LEU A 279 -5.96 -24.63 9.26
N GLN A 280 -5.11 -24.51 10.25
CA GLN A 280 -4.23 -25.60 10.64
C GLN A 280 -4.92 -26.48 11.69
N LYS A 281 -4.77 -27.79 11.55
CA LYS A 281 -5.36 -28.73 12.51
C LYS A 281 -4.92 -28.38 13.95
N GLY A 282 -5.90 -28.06 14.81
CA GLY A 282 -5.68 -27.74 16.21
C GLY A 282 -5.16 -26.33 16.52
N GLN A 283 -5.02 -25.43 15.54
CA GLN A 283 -4.47 -24.08 15.76
C GLN A 283 -5.51 -22.96 15.69
N ILE A 284 -6.49 -23.05 14.80
CA ILE A 284 -7.47 -21.99 14.62
C ILE A 284 -8.79 -22.55 14.10
N GLU A 285 -9.90 -22.08 14.66
CA GLU A 285 -11.25 -22.44 14.26
C GLU A 285 -11.78 -21.45 13.19
N ASN A 286 -12.83 -21.86 12.45
CA ASN A 286 -13.50 -21.01 11.47
C ASN A 286 -13.96 -19.67 12.04
N ASN A 287 -14.52 -19.69 13.26
CA ASN A 287 -14.99 -18.47 13.92
C ASN A 287 -13.84 -17.49 14.19
N THR A 288 -12.68 -17.99 14.62
CA THR A 288 -11.49 -17.18 14.83
C THR A 288 -10.95 -16.61 13.53
N ARG A 289 -10.93 -17.42 12.46
CA ARG A 289 -10.55 -16.94 11.11
C ARG A 289 -11.44 -15.80 10.63
N ASN A 290 -12.75 -15.94 10.81
CA ASN A 290 -13.71 -14.90 10.44
C ASN A 290 -13.51 -13.64 11.30
N ALA A 291 -13.25 -13.81 12.59
CA ALA A 291 -12.95 -12.69 13.49
C ALA A 291 -11.67 -11.94 13.10
N LEU A 292 -10.60 -12.64 12.70
CA LEU A 292 -9.39 -12.04 12.16
C LEU A 292 -9.68 -11.20 10.90
N ARG A 293 -10.47 -11.72 9.96
CA ARG A 293 -10.91 -10.98 8.77
C ARG A 293 -11.69 -9.72 9.12
N GLN A 294 -12.59 -9.80 10.13
CA GLN A 294 -13.33 -8.62 10.59
C GLN A 294 -12.40 -7.58 11.22
N VAL A 295 -11.43 -8.00 12.05
CA VAL A 295 -10.43 -7.07 12.59
C VAL A 295 -9.67 -6.39 11.47
N TRP A 296 -9.23 -7.14 10.45
CA TRP A 296 -8.60 -6.59 9.27
C TRP A 296 -9.49 -5.55 8.56
N LYS A 297 -10.69 -5.95 8.14
CA LYS A 297 -11.64 -5.09 7.43
C LYS A 297 -11.97 -3.81 8.21
N ASN A 298 -12.00 -3.87 9.54
CA ASN A 298 -12.28 -2.73 10.40
C ASN A 298 -11.11 -1.74 10.53
N ASN A 299 -9.91 -2.09 10.05
CA ASN A 299 -8.70 -1.28 10.20
C ASN A 299 -8.09 -0.82 8.88
N TRP A 300 -8.72 -1.15 7.75
CA TRP A 300 -8.28 -0.74 6.42
C TRP A 300 -9.43 -0.15 5.60
N ASN A 301 -9.09 0.74 4.67
CA ASN A 301 -10.05 1.42 3.79
C ASN A 301 -10.07 0.82 2.38
N ASN A 302 -10.01 -0.50 2.30
CA ASN A 302 -10.13 -1.21 1.03
C ASN A 302 -11.50 -1.05 0.39
N PRO A 303 -11.66 -1.24 -0.92
CA PRO A 303 -12.97 -1.32 -1.56
C PRO A 303 -13.90 -2.29 -0.85
N PRO A 304 -15.19 -2.00 -0.76
CA PRO A 304 -16.16 -2.96 -0.22
C PRO A 304 -16.19 -4.21 -1.12
N THR A 305 -16.13 -5.37 -0.50
CA THR A 305 -16.17 -6.64 -1.23
C THR A 305 -17.50 -7.32 -1.00
N ASP A 306 -18.15 -7.80 -2.07
CA ASP A 306 -19.32 -8.67 -2.00
C ASP A 306 -18.96 -10.10 -1.53
N VAL A 307 -17.69 -10.32 -1.23
CA VAL A 307 -17.13 -11.61 -0.85
C VAL A 307 -17.44 -11.90 0.62
N ASN A 308 -18.71 -11.92 0.95
CA ASN A 308 -19.28 -12.19 2.28
C ASN A 308 -18.41 -13.15 3.10
N ASP A 309 -17.57 -12.62 3.99
CA ASP A 309 -16.73 -13.32 4.97
C ASP A 309 -15.82 -14.47 4.47
N ARG A 310 -15.60 -14.57 3.15
CA ARG A 310 -14.83 -15.65 2.53
C ARG A 310 -13.34 -15.37 2.42
N GLY A 311 -12.94 -14.08 2.49
CA GLY A 311 -11.56 -13.62 2.39
C GLY A 311 -11.47 -12.11 2.53
N ILE A 312 -10.25 -11.58 2.29
CA ILE A 312 -10.00 -10.15 2.20
C ILE A 312 -9.65 -9.72 0.76
N TYR A 313 -9.73 -10.66 -0.19
CA TYR A 313 -9.43 -10.39 -1.59
C TYR A 313 -10.47 -9.48 -2.25
N PHE A 314 -10.02 -8.67 -3.18
CA PHE A 314 -10.86 -7.73 -3.94
C PHE A 314 -10.17 -7.33 -5.25
N ASN A 315 -10.93 -6.70 -6.13
CA ASN A 315 -10.39 -5.96 -7.28
C ASN A 315 -10.92 -4.53 -7.29
N THR A 316 -10.18 -3.66 -7.94
CA THR A 316 -10.56 -2.27 -8.20
C THR A 316 -9.92 -1.79 -9.49
N VAL A 317 -10.51 -0.79 -10.12
CA VAL A 317 -9.98 -0.19 -11.35
C VAL A 317 -9.65 1.26 -11.10
N ILE A 318 -8.45 1.67 -11.48
CA ILE A 318 -7.99 3.06 -11.41
C ILE A 318 -7.56 3.46 -12.84
N GLY A 319 -8.32 4.31 -13.49
CA GLY A 319 -8.14 4.60 -14.91
C GLY A 319 -8.20 3.32 -15.77
N ASP A 320 -7.15 3.05 -16.54
CA ASP A 320 -7.03 1.86 -17.40
C ASP A 320 -6.27 0.68 -16.73
N VAL A 321 -6.09 0.71 -15.40
CA VAL A 321 -5.38 -0.34 -14.64
C VAL A 321 -6.33 -1.03 -13.68
N GLU A 322 -6.46 -2.35 -13.80
CA GLU A 322 -7.14 -3.17 -12.81
C GLU A 322 -6.14 -3.72 -11.79
N ILE A 323 -6.47 -3.59 -10.53
CA ILE A 323 -5.69 -4.08 -9.39
C ILE A 323 -6.47 -5.23 -8.79
N ILE A 324 -5.87 -6.41 -8.75
CA ILE A 324 -6.43 -7.64 -8.16
C ILE A 324 -5.58 -7.98 -6.93
N MET A 325 -6.15 -7.78 -5.75
CA MET A 325 -5.51 -8.06 -4.47
C MET A 325 -5.97 -9.42 -3.94
N LEU A 326 -5.05 -10.39 -3.87
CA LEU A 326 -5.37 -11.75 -3.42
C LEU A 326 -5.24 -11.90 -1.90
N ASP A 327 -6.06 -12.79 -1.33
CA ASP A 327 -5.91 -13.32 0.03
C ASP A 327 -5.10 -14.62 -0.02
N THR A 328 -3.80 -14.52 0.15
CA THR A 328 -2.89 -15.67 0.06
C THR A 328 -2.68 -16.39 1.38
N ARG A 329 -3.40 -16.02 2.45
CA ARG A 329 -3.22 -16.61 3.78
C ARG A 329 -4.46 -17.36 4.29
N SER A 330 -5.61 -16.69 4.39
CA SER A 330 -6.74 -17.26 5.12
C SER A 330 -7.47 -18.40 4.40
N CYS A 331 -7.28 -18.50 3.09
CA CYS A 331 -7.93 -19.50 2.25
C CYS A 331 -7.12 -20.78 2.03
N ARG A 332 -5.84 -20.83 2.46
CA ARG A 332 -4.98 -22.00 2.25
C ARG A 332 -5.53 -23.26 2.91
N GLN A 333 -5.37 -24.38 2.22
CA GLN A 333 -5.86 -25.70 2.63
C GLN A 333 -4.69 -26.66 2.86
N TRP A 334 -4.17 -26.72 4.08
CA TRP A 334 -3.01 -27.55 4.44
C TRP A 334 -3.16 -29.03 4.06
N ALA A 335 -4.34 -29.59 4.21
CA ALA A 335 -4.62 -30.98 3.84
C ALA A 335 -4.52 -31.24 2.32
N ARG A 336 -4.58 -30.19 1.51
CA ARG A 336 -4.49 -30.23 0.04
C ARG A 336 -3.21 -29.63 -0.51
N ARG A 337 -2.22 -29.36 0.33
CA ARG A 337 -0.93 -28.81 -0.12
C ARG A 337 -0.38 -29.63 -1.30
N ASN A 338 0.17 -28.95 -2.29
CA ASN A 338 0.62 -29.49 -3.58
C ASN A 338 -0.50 -29.98 -4.51
N GLN A 339 -1.75 -29.70 -4.20
CA GLN A 339 -2.89 -29.93 -5.07
C GLN A 339 -3.44 -28.61 -5.57
N GLN A 340 -3.98 -28.60 -6.78
CA GLN A 340 -4.57 -27.42 -7.40
C GLN A 340 -5.64 -26.78 -6.51
N GLY A 341 -5.55 -25.48 -6.33
CA GLY A 341 -6.50 -24.68 -5.52
C GLY A 341 -6.23 -24.74 -4.03
N SER A 342 -5.16 -25.36 -3.56
CA SER A 342 -4.83 -25.43 -2.13
C SER A 342 -4.34 -24.08 -1.55
N PHE A 343 -3.88 -23.18 -2.41
CA PHE A 343 -3.33 -21.90 -1.98
C PHE A 343 -4.42 -20.83 -1.80
N LEU A 344 -5.28 -20.62 -2.80
CA LEU A 344 -6.37 -19.65 -2.75
C LEU A 344 -7.72 -20.24 -2.32
N GLY A 345 -7.87 -21.55 -2.38
CA GLY A 345 -9.16 -22.20 -2.28
C GLY A 345 -9.98 -22.09 -3.60
N ASP A 346 -10.95 -23.01 -3.76
CA ASP A 346 -11.69 -23.13 -5.04
C ASP A 346 -12.56 -21.90 -5.34
N GLU A 347 -12.99 -21.20 -4.31
CA GLU A 347 -13.88 -20.05 -4.43
C GLU A 347 -13.14 -18.80 -4.90
N GLN A 348 -12.02 -18.46 -4.28
CA GLN A 348 -11.20 -17.33 -4.71
C GLN A 348 -10.61 -17.59 -6.10
N MET A 349 -10.24 -18.84 -6.42
CA MET A 349 -9.79 -19.22 -7.77
C MET A 349 -10.86 -18.96 -8.83
N ARG A 350 -12.12 -19.31 -8.55
CA ARG A 350 -13.23 -19.04 -9.47
C ARG A 350 -13.43 -17.54 -9.65
N TRP A 351 -13.50 -16.79 -8.56
CA TRP A 351 -13.62 -15.33 -8.58
C TRP A 351 -12.48 -14.68 -9.38
N LEU A 352 -11.23 -15.16 -9.21
CA LEU A 352 -10.09 -14.65 -9.95
C LEU A 352 -10.25 -14.84 -11.47
N PHE A 353 -10.69 -16.01 -11.91
CA PHE A 353 -10.93 -16.28 -13.33
C PHE A 353 -12.08 -15.45 -13.90
N GLU A 354 -13.15 -15.28 -13.14
CA GLU A 354 -14.27 -14.41 -13.51
C GLU A 354 -13.81 -12.95 -13.63
N THR A 355 -13.02 -12.45 -12.68
CA THR A 355 -12.45 -11.11 -12.69
C THR A 355 -11.52 -10.90 -13.90
N LEU A 356 -10.58 -11.82 -14.12
CA LEU A 356 -9.65 -11.75 -15.27
C LEU A 356 -10.41 -11.78 -16.61
N SER A 357 -11.48 -12.59 -16.72
CA SER A 357 -12.31 -12.66 -17.94
C SER A 357 -13.13 -11.40 -18.18
N ALA A 358 -13.59 -10.75 -17.13
CA ALA A 358 -14.42 -9.55 -17.20
C ALA A 358 -13.62 -8.28 -17.44
N SER A 359 -12.32 -8.30 -17.15
CA SER A 359 -11.43 -7.13 -17.21
C SER A 359 -11.46 -6.46 -18.60
N LYS A 360 -11.54 -5.14 -18.58
CA LYS A 360 -11.40 -4.28 -19.78
C LYS A 360 -10.17 -3.38 -19.68
N ALA A 361 -9.41 -3.52 -18.60
CA ALA A 361 -8.23 -2.70 -18.35
C ALA A 361 -7.11 -2.98 -19.37
N LYS A 362 -6.30 -1.98 -19.65
CA LYS A 362 -5.11 -2.14 -20.49
C LYS A 362 -3.99 -2.88 -19.76
N PHE A 363 -3.91 -2.69 -18.44
CA PHE A 363 -2.97 -3.39 -17.58
C PHE A 363 -3.68 -3.98 -16.37
N ILE A 364 -3.16 -5.11 -15.89
CA ILE A 364 -3.64 -5.81 -14.70
C ILE A 364 -2.48 -5.97 -13.74
N ILE A 365 -2.60 -5.43 -12.54
CA ILE A 365 -1.68 -5.71 -11.43
C ILE A 365 -2.30 -6.85 -10.62
N LEU A 366 -1.68 -8.03 -10.69
CA LEU A 366 -2.09 -9.21 -9.95
C LEU A 366 -1.15 -9.42 -8.77
N THR A 367 -1.65 -9.26 -7.54
CA THR A 367 -0.82 -9.27 -6.34
C THR A 367 -0.85 -10.61 -5.61
N SER A 368 0.22 -10.88 -4.89
CA SER A 368 0.35 -11.98 -3.94
C SER A 368 1.11 -11.48 -2.70
N GLY A 369 0.73 -11.92 -1.51
CA GLY A 369 1.52 -11.66 -0.29
C GLY A 369 2.91 -12.28 -0.38
N THR A 370 3.03 -13.42 -1.04
CA THR A 370 4.28 -14.16 -1.23
C THR A 370 4.62 -14.38 -2.70
N MET A 371 5.82 -14.90 -2.98
CA MET A 371 6.37 -15.01 -4.33
C MET A 371 5.60 -15.95 -5.26
N TRP A 372 5.37 -15.50 -6.49
CA TRP A 372 4.85 -16.31 -7.59
C TRP A 372 5.87 -17.34 -8.08
N SER A 373 7.13 -16.94 -8.22
CA SER A 373 8.24 -17.80 -8.62
C SER A 373 8.84 -18.52 -7.40
N ASP A 374 9.65 -19.53 -7.68
CA ASP A 374 10.39 -20.31 -6.67
C ASP A 374 11.91 -20.24 -6.89
N TYR A 375 12.38 -19.21 -7.59
CA TYR A 375 13.78 -19.10 -7.97
C TYR A 375 14.72 -18.85 -6.79
N MET A 376 14.23 -18.21 -5.72
CA MET A 376 15.04 -17.81 -4.57
C MET A 376 14.73 -18.55 -3.28
N SER A 377 13.53 -19.03 -3.13
CA SER A 377 13.17 -19.75 -1.92
C SER A 377 13.30 -21.25 -2.18
N LYS A 378 14.13 -21.91 -1.38
CA LYS A 378 14.10 -23.39 -1.32
C LYS A 378 12.78 -23.81 -0.67
N ALA A 379 11.69 -23.48 -1.33
CA ALA A 379 10.36 -24.02 -1.12
C ALA A 379 9.71 -23.79 0.25
N LYS A 380 9.93 -22.66 0.95
CA LYS A 380 9.21 -22.50 2.21
C LYS A 380 7.83 -21.93 2.01
N ASP A 381 7.69 -20.71 1.51
CA ASP A 381 6.43 -20.03 1.41
C ASP A 381 6.26 -19.25 0.11
N SER A 382 6.10 -19.97 -0.97
CA SER A 382 5.83 -19.44 -2.31
C SER A 382 4.79 -20.29 -3.01
N TRP A 383 4.23 -19.80 -4.10
CA TRP A 383 3.37 -20.56 -4.98
C TRP A 383 4.07 -21.85 -5.46
N GLY A 384 5.36 -21.74 -5.80
CA GLY A 384 6.18 -22.87 -6.26
C GLY A 384 6.31 -23.99 -5.24
N SER A 385 6.18 -23.70 -3.95
CA SER A 385 6.27 -24.70 -2.88
C SER A 385 4.91 -25.19 -2.36
N TRP A 386 3.84 -24.48 -2.68
CA TRP A 386 2.51 -24.77 -2.15
C TRP A 386 1.54 -25.33 -3.17
N ASP A 387 1.44 -24.70 -4.32
CA ASP A 387 0.39 -24.99 -5.30
C ASP A 387 0.86 -24.69 -6.72
N ILE A 388 1.89 -25.40 -7.17
CA ILE A 388 2.38 -25.31 -8.56
C ILE A 388 1.22 -25.52 -9.55
N PRO A 389 0.37 -26.55 -9.40
CA PRO A 389 -0.73 -26.76 -10.36
C PRO A 389 -1.73 -25.60 -10.39
N GLY A 390 -2.02 -24.97 -9.23
CA GLY A 390 -2.91 -23.82 -9.16
C GLY A 390 -2.31 -22.59 -9.81
N ARG A 391 -1.02 -22.31 -9.56
CA ARG A 391 -0.30 -21.24 -10.22
C ARG A 391 -0.27 -21.43 -11.75
N GLU A 392 0.13 -22.60 -12.21
CA GLU A 392 0.17 -22.91 -13.64
C GLU A 392 -1.21 -22.75 -14.28
N LYS A 393 -2.27 -23.16 -13.61
CA LYS A 393 -3.63 -22.95 -14.10
C LYS A 393 -3.99 -21.46 -14.26
N ILE A 394 -3.51 -20.59 -13.38
CA ILE A 394 -3.68 -19.14 -13.54
C ILE A 394 -2.93 -18.64 -14.77
N PHE A 395 -1.69 -19.06 -14.94
CA PHE A 395 -0.85 -18.66 -16.06
C PHE A 395 -1.39 -19.20 -17.40
N ASP A 396 -1.81 -20.47 -17.44
CA ASP A 396 -2.48 -21.07 -18.60
C ASP A 396 -3.77 -20.33 -18.97
N PHE A 397 -4.54 -19.90 -17.97
CA PHE A 397 -5.75 -19.12 -18.19
C PHE A 397 -5.47 -17.77 -18.84
N ILE A 398 -4.43 -17.07 -18.35
CA ILE A 398 -3.95 -15.80 -18.93
C ILE A 398 -3.53 -16.00 -20.39
N GLU A 399 -2.74 -17.04 -20.69
CA GLU A 399 -2.28 -17.33 -22.05
C GLU A 399 -3.45 -17.73 -22.97
N LYS A 400 -4.25 -18.70 -22.57
CA LYS A 400 -5.36 -19.23 -23.38
C LYS A 400 -6.41 -18.17 -23.75
N ASN A 401 -6.65 -17.22 -22.84
CA ASN A 401 -7.62 -16.14 -23.06
C ASN A 401 -6.95 -14.86 -23.58
N GLN A 402 -5.65 -14.90 -23.92
CA GLN A 402 -4.87 -13.77 -24.44
C GLN A 402 -4.99 -12.51 -23.57
N ILE A 403 -5.01 -12.68 -22.24
CA ILE A 403 -5.10 -11.57 -21.29
C ILE A 403 -3.77 -10.83 -21.25
N GLY A 404 -3.73 -9.64 -21.82
CA GLY A 404 -2.51 -8.85 -21.95
C GLY A 404 -2.33 -7.84 -20.82
N GLY A 405 -1.08 -7.35 -20.66
CA GLY A 405 -0.75 -6.29 -19.71
C GLY A 405 -0.65 -6.76 -18.26
N VAL A 406 -0.47 -8.05 -17.99
CA VAL A 406 -0.40 -8.60 -16.63
C VAL A 406 0.99 -8.38 -16.02
N LEU A 407 1.00 -7.78 -14.83
CA LEU A 407 2.17 -7.56 -13.97
C LEU A 407 1.93 -8.27 -12.64
N LEU A 408 2.87 -9.12 -12.23
CA LEU A 408 2.80 -9.86 -10.99
C LEU A 408 3.54 -9.10 -9.88
N LEU A 409 2.89 -8.92 -8.74
CA LEU A 409 3.52 -8.37 -7.54
C LEU A 409 3.60 -9.43 -6.45
N SER A 410 4.69 -9.37 -5.67
CA SER A 410 4.92 -10.25 -4.53
C SER A 410 5.54 -9.52 -3.34
N GLY A 411 5.51 -10.16 -2.16
CA GLY A 411 6.05 -9.69 -0.89
C GLY A 411 6.76 -10.80 -0.12
N ASP A 412 6.71 -10.76 1.23
CA ASP A 412 7.18 -11.77 2.18
C ASP A 412 8.71 -11.90 2.33
N ARG A 413 9.49 -11.83 1.25
CA ARG A 413 10.89 -12.29 1.28
C ARG A 413 11.91 -11.21 1.62
N HIS A 414 11.49 -10.09 2.18
CA HIS A 414 12.34 -8.99 2.69
C HIS A 414 13.44 -8.56 1.72
N GLY A 415 13.14 -8.51 0.43
CA GLY A 415 14.09 -8.16 -0.61
C GLY A 415 13.48 -7.31 -1.72
N ALA A 416 14.35 -6.70 -2.52
CA ALA A 416 13.96 -6.11 -3.78
C ALA A 416 14.53 -6.96 -4.90
N ARG A 417 13.64 -7.55 -5.71
CA ARG A 417 14.02 -8.43 -6.83
C ARG A 417 12.95 -8.46 -7.90
N GLY A 418 13.35 -8.82 -9.11
CA GLY A 418 12.45 -9.03 -10.23
C GLY A 418 12.81 -10.28 -11.00
N PHE A 419 11.80 -10.97 -11.50
CA PHE A 419 11.93 -12.19 -12.29
C PHE A 419 11.10 -12.14 -13.56
N GLN A 420 11.58 -12.80 -14.61
CA GLN A 420 10.77 -13.21 -15.74
C GLN A 420 10.44 -14.71 -15.61
N ILE A 421 9.16 -15.04 -15.67
CA ILE A 421 8.67 -16.42 -15.61
C ILE A 421 8.33 -16.81 -17.04
N GLU A 422 9.21 -17.62 -17.66
CA GLU A 422 9.04 -18.06 -19.04
C GLU A 422 8.05 -19.21 -19.12
N ARG A 423 7.14 -19.11 -20.06
CA ARG A 423 6.13 -20.13 -20.37
C ARG A 423 6.59 -21.04 -21.52
N PRO A 424 6.05 -22.27 -21.62
CA PRO A 424 6.39 -23.18 -22.74
C PRO A 424 6.11 -22.59 -24.14
N SER A 425 5.19 -21.64 -24.26
CA SER A 425 4.90 -20.89 -25.48
C SER A 425 5.98 -19.87 -25.87
N GLY A 426 6.94 -19.59 -24.95
CA GLY A 426 7.88 -18.47 -25.05
C GLY A 426 7.35 -17.14 -24.53
N PHE A 427 6.08 -17.08 -24.10
CA PHE A 427 5.53 -15.91 -23.39
C PHE A 427 6.23 -15.74 -22.04
N LYS A 428 6.30 -14.48 -21.54
CA LYS A 428 6.95 -14.18 -20.27
C LYS A 428 6.04 -13.36 -19.39
N LEU A 429 5.81 -13.82 -18.19
CA LEU A 429 5.23 -13.04 -17.09
C LEU A 429 6.37 -12.38 -16.28
N TYR A 430 6.11 -11.20 -15.73
CA TYR A 430 7.10 -10.46 -14.96
C TYR A 430 6.62 -10.27 -13.52
N GLU A 431 7.45 -10.69 -12.57
CA GLU A 431 7.23 -10.57 -11.14
C GLU A 431 8.15 -9.51 -10.55
N PHE A 432 7.58 -8.64 -9.70
CA PHE A 432 8.29 -7.58 -8.99
C PHE A 432 8.02 -7.70 -7.49
N GLU A 433 9.08 -7.76 -6.71
CA GLU A 433 9.05 -7.71 -5.25
C GLU A 433 9.77 -6.44 -4.77
N ALA A 434 9.07 -5.66 -3.94
CA ALA A 434 9.60 -4.55 -3.17
C ALA A 434 9.27 -4.74 -1.69
N ALA A 435 9.70 -5.86 -1.12
CA ALA A 435 9.44 -6.28 0.25
C ALA A 435 10.50 -5.73 1.21
N THR A 436 10.69 -4.42 1.21
CA THR A 436 11.77 -3.73 1.92
C THR A 436 11.34 -2.44 2.60
N LEU A 437 10.04 -2.17 2.71
CA LEU A 437 9.58 -0.90 3.28
C LEU A 437 10.12 -0.63 4.69
N GLY A 438 10.26 -1.67 5.51
CA GLY A 438 10.84 -1.58 6.87
C GLY A 438 12.36 -1.67 6.92
N GLY A 439 13.02 -2.03 5.82
CA GLY A 439 14.47 -2.26 5.79
C GLY A 439 14.91 -3.51 6.56
N VAL A 440 14.03 -4.47 6.70
CA VAL A 440 14.30 -5.72 7.44
C VAL A 440 15.18 -6.64 6.60
N PRO A 441 16.25 -7.24 7.19
CA PRO A 441 17.04 -8.26 6.50
C PRO A 441 16.20 -9.50 6.20
N GLY A 442 16.42 -10.08 5.03
CA GLY A 442 15.76 -11.30 4.57
C GLY A 442 16.72 -12.24 3.85
N PRO A 443 16.20 -13.29 3.21
CA PRO A 443 16.98 -14.17 2.34
C PRO A 443 17.66 -13.36 1.23
N GLU A 444 18.75 -13.94 0.69
CA GLU A 444 19.42 -13.31 -0.46
C GLU A 444 18.42 -12.98 -1.58
N ALA A 445 18.52 -11.77 -2.10
CA ALA A 445 17.71 -11.34 -3.23
C ALA A 445 18.33 -11.66 -4.59
N PHE A 446 19.56 -12.19 -4.60
CA PHE A 446 20.25 -12.60 -5.82
C PHE A 446 20.12 -14.09 -6.05
N ALA A 447 19.91 -14.45 -7.31
CA ALA A 447 19.98 -15.83 -7.81
C ALA A 447 21.12 -15.92 -8.84
N PRO A 448 22.37 -16.10 -8.43
CA PRO A 448 23.55 -15.95 -9.29
C PRO A 448 23.50 -16.80 -10.57
N ASP A 449 22.92 -17.99 -10.49
CA ASP A 449 22.81 -18.91 -11.62
C ASP A 449 21.43 -18.89 -12.29
N ASN A 450 20.58 -17.91 -11.93
CA ASN A 450 19.21 -17.84 -12.41
C ASN A 450 19.04 -16.78 -13.51
N SER A 451 19.07 -17.20 -14.76
CA SER A 451 18.85 -16.33 -15.93
C SER A 451 17.45 -15.68 -15.99
N ALA A 452 16.53 -16.16 -15.17
CA ALA A 452 15.18 -15.56 -15.04
C ALA A 452 15.18 -14.27 -14.21
N GLN A 453 16.22 -13.99 -13.42
CA GLN A 453 16.30 -12.79 -12.61
C GLN A 453 16.63 -11.56 -13.45
N ILE A 454 15.87 -10.47 -13.28
CA ILE A 454 16.09 -9.20 -13.99
C ILE A 454 16.79 -8.17 -13.11
N PHE A 455 16.58 -8.20 -11.79
CA PHE A 455 17.35 -7.44 -10.80
C PHE A 455 17.26 -8.09 -9.42
N GLY A 456 18.21 -7.71 -8.52
CA GLY A 456 18.21 -8.13 -7.13
C GLY A 456 19.08 -7.23 -6.26
N TYR A 457 18.65 -6.99 -5.03
CA TYR A 457 19.37 -6.18 -4.05
C TYR A 457 19.48 -6.91 -2.71
N LYS A 458 20.54 -6.62 -1.96
CA LYS A 458 20.75 -7.19 -0.63
C LYS A 458 19.63 -6.77 0.33
N GLY A 459 19.32 -7.62 1.30
CA GLY A 459 18.39 -7.33 2.38
C GLY A 459 18.78 -6.09 3.20
N GLY A 460 17.81 -5.50 3.88
CA GLY A 460 18.01 -4.27 4.66
C GLY A 460 17.90 -2.97 3.86
N LEU A 461 17.71 -3.05 2.55
CA LEU A 461 17.40 -1.89 1.70
C LEU A 461 16.02 -1.35 2.09
N ARG A 462 15.87 -0.03 2.24
CA ARG A 462 14.58 0.64 2.33
C ARG A 462 14.23 1.24 0.99
N ALA A 463 13.23 0.65 0.34
CA ALA A 463 12.81 1.04 -1.01
C ALA A 463 11.34 0.70 -1.24
N PHE A 464 10.76 1.24 -2.30
CA PHE A 464 9.44 0.89 -2.81
C PHE A 464 9.50 0.73 -4.33
N GLY A 465 8.57 -0.04 -4.87
CA GLY A 465 8.32 -0.13 -6.30
C GLY A 465 7.33 0.95 -6.75
N GLU A 466 7.48 1.45 -7.95
CA GLU A 466 6.55 2.38 -8.58
C GLU A 466 6.32 1.97 -10.03
N PHE A 467 5.06 1.86 -10.42
CA PHE A 467 4.64 1.80 -11.82
C PHE A 467 4.15 3.17 -12.29
N THR A 468 4.60 3.55 -13.47
CA THR A 468 4.09 4.70 -14.22
C THR A 468 3.52 4.19 -15.53
N PHE A 469 2.24 4.44 -15.77
CA PHE A 469 1.52 3.99 -16.96
C PHE A 469 1.29 5.15 -17.93
N GLU A 470 1.66 4.94 -19.19
CA GLU A 470 1.43 5.86 -20.32
C GLU A 470 0.44 5.20 -21.27
N MET A 471 -0.80 5.73 -21.29
CA MET A 471 -1.92 5.11 -22.00
C MET A 471 -2.22 5.72 -23.37
N SER A 472 -1.70 6.91 -23.64
CA SER A 472 -2.01 7.70 -24.86
C SER A 472 -1.26 7.26 -26.12
N ILE A 473 -0.21 6.46 -25.95
CA ILE A 473 0.59 5.99 -27.09
C ILE A 473 -0.04 4.75 -27.74
N PRO A 474 0.21 4.49 -29.06
CA PRO A 474 -0.42 3.38 -29.78
C PRO A 474 -0.23 2.00 -29.16
N ASP A 475 0.94 1.75 -28.57
CA ASP A 475 1.22 0.56 -27.75
C ASP A 475 1.50 1.01 -26.33
N PRO A 476 0.51 1.03 -25.41
CA PRO A 476 0.65 1.55 -24.07
C PRO A 476 1.86 0.97 -23.32
N GLU A 477 2.50 1.80 -22.51
CA GLU A 477 3.72 1.42 -21.79
C GLU A 477 3.51 1.50 -20.28
N VAL A 478 4.22 0.62 -19.56
CA VAL A 478 4.42 0.72 -18.12
C VAL A 478 5.90 0.77 -17.82
N THR A 479 6.28 1.74 -17.01
CA THR A 479 7.64 1.87 -16.47
C THR A 479 7.64 1.44 -15.02
N PHE A 480 8.38 0.38 -14.69
CA PHE A 480 8.73 0.03 -13.31
C PHE A 480 9.94 0.82 -12.86
N ARG A 481 9.92 1.29 -11.61
CA ARG A 481 11.06 1.87 -10.89
C ARG A 481 11.19 1.26 -9.51
N LEU A 482 12.42 1.00 -9.08
CA LEU A 482 12.75 0.75 -7.68
C LEU A 482 13.40 2.01 -7.12
N ILE A 483 12.84 2.58 -6.05
CA ILE A 483 13.27 3.87 -5.51
C ILE A 483 13.58 3.69 -4.02
N ASN A 484 14.81 4.05 -3.61
CA ASN A 484 15.23 3.92 -2.21
C ASN A 484 14.82 5.13 -1.35
N GLU A 485 15.07 5.06 -0.04
CA GLU A 485 14.68 6.12 0.91
C GLU A 485 15.44 7.45 0.73
N GLU A 486 16.52 7.49 -0.05
CA GLU A 486 17.18 8.72 -0.47
C GLU A 486 16.61 9.31 -1.77
N GLY A 487 15.58 8.71 -2.33
CA GLY A 487 14.95 9.14 -3.58
C GLY A 487 15.72 8.76 -4.84
N ARG A 488 16.74 7.91 -4.73
CA ARG A 488 17.48 7.42 -5.89
C ARG A 488 16.72 6.30 -6.60
N GLU A 489 16.59 6.41 -7.91
CA GLU A 489 16.13 5.35 -8.79
C GLU A 489 17.26 4.31 -8.92
N LEU A 490 17.02 3.13 -8.36
CA LEU A 490 17.98 2.02 -8.38
C LEU A 490 17.78 1.14 -9.62
N GLU A 491 16.54 0.95 -10.05
CA GLU A 491 16.15 0.19 -11.22
C GLU A 491 15.10 0.94 -12.03
N LYS A 492 15.14 0.72 -13.36
CA LYS A 492 14.14 1.18 -14.30
C LYS A 492 13.96 0.19 -15.43
N HIS A 493 12.76 -0.31 -15.60
CA HIS A 493 12.39 -1.23 -16.69
C HIS A 493 11.13 -0.75 -17.38
N VAL A 494 11.13 -0.75 -18.71
CA VAL A 494 10.00 -0.32 -19.54
C VAL A 494 9.43 -1.51 -20.28
N PHE A 495 8.11 -1.65 -20.21
CA PHE A 495 7.39 -2.74 -20.87
C PHE A 495 6.24 -2.16 -21.71
N ARG A 496 6.23 -2.50 -22.99
CA ARG A 496 5.08 -2.26 -23.87
C ARG A 496 3.99 -3.29 -23.60
N ARG A 497 2.75 -2.87 -23.72
CA ARG A 497 1.61 -3.77 -23.51
C ARG A 497 1.67 -4.98 -24.46
N SER A 498 2.09 -4.79 -25.71
CA SER A 498 2.27 -5.88 -26.69
C SER A 498 3.26 -6.95 -26.21
N ARG A 499 4.32 -6.58 -25.47
CA ARG A 499 5.28 -7.51 -24.87
C ARG A 499 4.67 -8.32 -23.71
N LEU A 500 3.70 -7.73 -23.02
CA LEU A 500 2.98 -8.33 -21.89
C LEU A 500 1.68 -9.04 -22.33
N THR A 501 1.49 -9.27 -23.62
CA THR A 501 0.31 -9.92 -24.19
C THR A 501 0.70 -11.25 -24.80
N PRO A 502 0.10 -12.38 -24.40
CA PRO A 502 0.29 -13.68 -25.03
C PRO A 502 -0.13 -13.62 -26.51
N ARG A 503 0.57 -14.38 -27.36
CA ARG A 503 0.30 -14.47 -28.81
C ARG A 503 -0.45 -15.72 -29.16
#